data_674be480d0944a6d9be1c45d1d9b87cc
#
_entry.id   674be480d0944a6d9be1c45d1d9b87cc
#
_cell.length_a   1.000
_cell.length_b   1.000
_cell.length_c   1.000
_cell.angle_alpha   90.00
_cell.angle_beta   90.00
_cell.angle_gamma   90.00
#
_symmetry.space_group_name_H-M   'P 1'
#
loop_
_entity.id
_entity.type
_entity.pdbx_description
1 polymer ?
#
loop_
_entity_poly.entity_id
_entity_poly.type
_entity_poly.pdbx_seq_one_letter_code
_entity_poly.pdbx_strand_id
1 'polypeptide(L)'
;MDWNLKITDMSGATPEHSSVIVNFVAAVRHQLKNNSCHVFTDNVQYHFTDAEENDKIIIPDASINYRMELRRGNTFINAPRFVLEVLSPSTENYD
;
A
#
# COMPACT_ATOMS: atom_id res chain seq x y z
N MET A 1 -5.47 -18.28 -19.63
CA MET A 1 -5.19 -17.12 -18.80
C MET A 1 -3.70 -17.00 -18.56
N ASP A 2 -3.12 -15.88 -18.89
CA ASP A 2 -1.67 -15.73 -18.92
C ASP A 2 -1.09 -15.03 -17.70
N TRP A 3 -1.72 -15.23 -16.58
CA TRP A 3 -1.21 -14.58 -15.37
C TRP A 3 0.18 -15.08 -14.96
N ASN A 4 0.65 -16.16 -15.56
CA ASN A 4 2.02 -16.62 -15.36
C ASN A 4 3.04 -15.57 -15.79
N LEU A 5 2.72 -14.79 -16.80
CA LEU A 5 3.63 -13.74 -17.26
C LEU A 5 3.76 -12.64 -16.21
N LYS A 6 2.68 -12.38 -15.52
CA LYS A 6 2.73 -11.35 -14.48
C LYS A 6 3.57 -11.78 -13.29
N ILE A 7 3.57 -13.08 -13.00
CA ILE A 7 4.40 -13.60 -11.92
C ILE A 7 5.87 -13.39 -12.23
N THR A 8 6.28 -13.60 -13.48
CA THR A 8 7.66 -13.42 -13.85
C THR A 8 8.09 -11.96 -13.81
N ASP A 9 7.15 -11.04 -13.98
CA ASP A 9 7.45 -9.62 -13.96
C ASP A 9 7.49 -9.04 -12.55
N MET A 10 7.12 -9.83 -11.57
CA MET A 10 7.05 -9.36 -10.19
C MET A 10 8.28 -9.77 -9.40
N SER A 11 9.44 -9.52 -9.99
CA SER A 11 10.70 -9.83 -9.34
C SER A 11 10.78 -9.10 -8.00
N GLY A 12 11.19 -9.81 -6.96
CA GLY A 12 11.26 -9.26 -5.61
C GLY A 12 10.01 -9.50 -4.79
N ALA A 13 8.87 -9.79 -5.42
CA ALA A 13 7.66 -10.14 -4.70
C ALA A 13 7.66 -11.65 -4.44
N THR A 14 7.29 -12.05 -3.23
CA THR A 14 7.25 -13.45 -2.83
C THR A 14 5.89 -13.79 -2.26
N PRO A 15 5.54 -15.09 -2.17
CA PRO A 15 4.33 -15.48 -1.48
C PRO A 15 4.31 -14.99 -0.02
N GLU A 16 5.47 -14.97 0.63
CA GLU A 16 5.58 -14.47 2.00
C GLU A 16 5.26 -12.98 2.07
N HIS A 17 5.78 -12.20 1.12
CA HIS A 17 5.49 -10.78 1.03
C HIS A 17 3.98 -10.57 0.87
N SER A 18 3.37 -11.30 -0.03
CA SER A 18 1.93 -11.19 -0.28
C SER A 18 1.12 -11.61 0.95
N SER A 19 1.54 -12.68 1.62
CA SER A 19 0.84 -13.16 2.81
C SER A 19 0.84 -12.15 3.93
N VAL A 20 1.97 -11.48 4.13
CA VAL A 20 2.05 -10.44 5.17
C VAL A 20 1.05 -9.32 4.87
N ILE A 21 0.99 -8.90 3.62
CA ILE A 21 0.07 -7.82 3.23
C ILE A 21 -1.38 -8.26 3.43
N VAL A 22 -1.73 -9.46 3.00
CA VAL A 22 -3.10 -9.97 3.13
C VAL A 22 -3.49 -10.09 4.60
N ASN A 23 -2.59 -10.62 5.42
CA ASN A 23 -2.87 -10.75 6.85
C ASN A 23 -3.05 -9.41 7.53
N PHE A 24 -2.21 -8.44 7.17
CA PHE A 24 -2.34 -7.09 7.69
C PHE A 24 -3.69 -6.48 7.30
N VAL A 25 -4.04 -6.58 6.03
CA VAL A 25 -5.28 -5.99 5.52
C VAL A 25 -6.49 -6.62 6.21
N ALA A 26 -6.49 -7.95 6.36
CA ALA A 26 -7.60 -8.64 7.00
C ALA A 26 -7.75 -8.23 8.46
N ALA A 27 -6.64 -8.18 9.21
CA ALA A 27 -6.68 -7.80 10.62
C ALA A 27 -7.13 -6.36 10.80
N VAL A 28 -6.57 -5.45 10.01
CA VAL A 28 -6.90 -4.03 10.11
C VAL A 28 -8.34 -3.77 9.68
N ARG A 29 -8.78 -4.42 8.63
CA ARG A 29 -10.15 -4.26 8.15
C ARG A 29 -11.16 -4.66 9.22
N HIS A 30 -10.86 -5.71 9.94
CA HIS A 30 -11.72 -6.14 11.04
C HIS A 30 -11.77 -5.08 12.13
N GLN A 31 -10.61 -4.50 12.47
CA GLN A 31 -10.53 -3.45 13.49
C GLN A 31 -11.24 -2.17 13.05
N LEU A 32 -11.20 -1.86 11.75
CA LEU A 32 -11.78 -0.62 11.23
C LEU A 32 -13.25 -0.72 10.87
N LYS A 33 -13.87 -1.85 11.13
CA LYS A 33 -15.29 -2.03 10.89
C LYS A 33 -16.06 -0.96 11.65
N ASN A 34 -16.96 -0.29 10.97
CA ASN A 34 -17.74 0.82 11.52
C ASN A 34 -16.91 2.08 11.82
N ASN A 35 -15.71 2.16 11.26
CA ASN A 35 -14.85 3.32 11.40
C ASN A 35 -14.85 4.09 10.08
N SER A 36 -14.51 5.38 10.16
CA SER A 36 -14.40 6.22 8.97
C SER A 36 -13.10 5.96 8.19
N CYS A 37 -12.15 5.26 8.77
CA CYS A 37 -10.92 4.88 8.10
C CYS A 37 -11.10 3.58 7.33
N HIS A 38 -10.30 3.42 6.29
CA HIS A 38 -10.36 2.26 5.43
C HIS A 38 -8.94 1.80 5.13
N VAL A 39 -8.75 0.50 4.93
CA VAL A 39 -7.44 -0.03 4.55
C VAL A 39 -7.41 -0.27 3.05
N PHE A 40 -6.28 0.09 2.43
CA PHE A 40 -6.07 -0.05 0.99
C PHE A 40 -4.80 -0.83 0.74
N THR A 41 -4.73 -1.48 -0.40
CA THR A 41 -3.54 -2.17 -0.84
C THR A 41 -2.78 -1.31 -1.86
N ASP A 42 -1.91 -1.91 -2.64
CA ASP A 42 -0.98 -1.20 -3.51
C ASP A 42 -1.59 -0.63 -4.79
N ASN A 43 -2.90 -0.57 -4.86
CA ASN A 43 -3.57 0.02 -6.02
C ASN A 43 -4.02 1.46 -5.77
N VAL A 44 -3.59 2.08 -4.70
CA VAL A 44 -3.87 3.49 -4.45
C VAL A 44 -2.56 4.26 -4.32
N GLN A 45 -2.62 5.50 -4.72
CA GLN A 45 -1.48 6.39 -4.75
C GLN A 45 -1.78 7.61 -3.88
N TYR A 46 -0.74 8.15 -3.26
CA TYR A 46 -0.85 9.38 -2.47
C TYR A 46 0.06 10.42 -3.06
N HIS A 47 -0.47 11.62 -3.25
CA HIS A 47 0.29 12.76 -3.75
C HIS A 47 0.09 13.90 -2.77
N PHE A 48 1.15 14.29 -2.08
CA PHE A 48 1.06 15.30 -1.03
C PHE A 48 2.40 16.04 -0.90
N THR A 49 2.37 17.12 -0.15
CA THR A 49 3.58 17.89 0.15
C THR A 49 3.98 17.58 1.59
N ASP A 50 5.23 17.20 1.80
CA ASP A 50 5.70 16.87 3.14
C ASP A 50 6.01 18.13 3.95
N ALA A 51 6.48 17.94 5.19
CA ALA A 51 6.75 19.05 6.10
C ALA A 51 7.86 19.96 5.62
N GLU A 52 8.73 19.47 4.74
CA GLU A 52 9.82 20.25 4.16
C GLU A 52 9.45 20.84 2.80
N GLU A 53 8.15 20.81 2.48
CA GLU A 53 7.59 21.34 1.25
C GLU A 53 8.08 20.60 0.00
N ASN A 54 8.48 19.35 0.15
CA ASN A 54 8.81 18.49 -0.97
C ASN A 54 7.58 17.77 -1.46
N ASP A 55 7.46 17.69 -2.77
CA ASP A 55 6.36 16.98 -3.40
C ASP A 55 6.62 15.48 -3.32
N LYS A 56 5.67 14.74 -2.82
CA LYS A 56 5.79 13.30 -2.61
C LYS A 56 4.69 12.55 -3.34
N ILE A 57 5.08 11.45 -4.00
CA ILE A 57 4.13 10.52 -4.60
C ILE A 57 4.54 9.14 -4.13
N ILE A 58 3.63 8.45 -3.44
CA ILE A 58 3.92 7.12 -2.93
C ILE A 58 2.78 6.15 -3.27
N ILE A 59 3.15 4.88 -3.42
CA ILE A 59 2.22 3.78 -3.61
C ILE A 59 2.63 2.70 -2.61
N PRO A 60 2.12 2.77 -1.37
CA PRO A 60 2.53 1.80 -0.35
C PRO A 60 1.94 0.42 -0.57
N ASP A 61 2.58 -0.59 0.00
CA ASP A 61 2.08 -1.96 -0.04
C ASP A 61 0.69 -2.06 0.58
N ALA A 62 0.48 -1.35 1.67
CA ALA A 62 -0.85 -1.17 2.26
C ALA A 62 -0.87 0.16 2.99
N SER A 63 -2.06 0.68 3.19
CA SER A 63 -2.20 1.98 3.83
C SER A 63 -3.57 2.11 4.47
N ILE A 64 -3.67 3.06 5.41
CA ILE A 64 -4.93 3.39 6.05
C ILE A 64 -5.19 4.88 5.80
N ASN A 65 -6.39 5.20 5.39
CA ASN A 65 -6.79 6.58 5.18
C ASN A 65 -8.30 6.70 5.40
N TYR A 66 -8.78 7.91 5.50
CA TYR A 66 -10.23 8.14 5.53
C TYR A 66 -10.79 7.78 4.16
N ARG A 67 -11.84 6.97 4.13
CA ARG A 67 -12.41 6.54 2.85
C ARG A 67 -13.08 7.68 2.10
N MET A 68 -13.47 8.74 2.82
CA MET A 68 -14.11 9.91 2.22
C MET A 68 -13.14 11.03 1.93
N GLU A 69 -11.85 10.74 2.01
CA GLU A 69 -10.82 11.73 1.73
C GLU A 69 -10.84 12.09 0.24
N LEU A 70 -10.43 13.32 -0.03
CA LEU A 70 -10.45 13.84 -1.39
C LEU A 70 -9.46 13.08 -2.27
N ARG A 71 -9.92 12.66 -3.45
CA ARG A 71 -9.07 11.90 -4.35
C ARG A 71 -9.47 12.13 -5.80
N ARG A 72 -8.55 11.83 -6.70
CA ARG A 72 -8.78 11.83 -8.14
C ARG A 72 -8.50 10.42 -8.64
N GLY A 73 -9.55 9.68 -9.03
CA GLY A 73 -9.41 8.29 -9.39
C GLY A 73 -8.89 7.49 -8.21
N ASN A 74 -7.74 6.87 -8.37
CA ASN A 74 -7.10 6.10 -7.32
C ASN A 74 -5.99 6.85 -6.59
N THR A 75 -5.94 8.19 -6.73
CA THR A 75 -4.91 9.01 -6.10
C THR A 75 -5.52 9.90 -5.04
N PHE A 76 -5.10 9.72 -3.79
CA PHE A 76 -5.43 10.64 -2.71
C PHE A 76 -4.49 11.83 -2.77
N ILE A 77 -5.00 13.01 -2.41
CA ILE A 77 -4.20 14.24 -2.42
C ILE A 77 -3.80 14.68 -1.02
N ASN A 78 -3.71 13.71 -0.11
CA ASN A 78 -3.27 13.94 1.27
C ASN A 78 -2.27 12.85 1.64
N ALA A 79 -1.56 13.05 2.74
CA ALA A 79 -0.71 12.00 3.29
C ALA A 79 -1.58 10.92 3.91
N PRO A 80 -1.19 9.66 3.78
CA PRO A 80 -1.96 8.58 4.42
C PRO A 80 -1.84 8.65 5.93
N ARG A 81 -2.83 8.07 6.62
CA ARG A 81 -2.80 7.99 8.08
C ARG A 81 -1.77 6.98 8.55
N PHE A 82 -1.54 5.96 7.75
CA PHE A 82 -0.60 4.90 8.08
C PHE A 82 -0.17 4.22 6.78
N VAL A 83 1.09 3.82 6.69
CA VAL A 83 1.59 3.04 5.55
C VAL A 83 2.29 1.80 6.05
N LEU A 84 2.18 0.74 5.27
CA LEU A 84 2.91 -0.49 5.47
C LEU A 84 3.77 -0.74 4.25
N GLU A 85 5.07 -0.94 4.49
CA GLU A 85 5.99 -1.38 3.44
C GLU A 85 6.59 -2.69 3.91
N VAL A 86 6.49 -3.71 3.08
CA VAL A 86 6.98 -5.04 3.42
C VAL A 86 8.22 -5.31 2.60
N LEU A 87 9.34 -5.47 3.25
CA LEU A 87 10.60 -5.76 2.57
C LEU A 87 10.61 -7.23 2.14
N SER A 88 11.01 -7.46 0.89
CA SER A 88 11.16 -8.81 0.41
C SER A 88 12.56 -9.32 0.74
N PRO A 89 12.73 -10.66 0.88
CA PRO A 89 14.05 -11.21 1.13
C PRO A 89 15.08 -10.82 0.08
N SER A 90 14.68 -10.70 -1.17
CA SER A 90 15.59 -10.30 -2.23
C SER A 90 16.10 -8.88 -2.04
N THR A 91 15.28 -8.00 -1.49
CA THR A 91 15.69 -6.64 -1.19
C THR A 91 16.72 -6.61 -0.08
N GLU A 92 16.52 -7.44 0.94
CA GLU A 92 17.42 -7.49 2.08
C GLU A 92 18.79 -8.04 1.71
N ASN A 93 18.86 -8.86 0.68
CA ASN A 93 20.10 -9.50 0.28
C ASN A 93 21.03 -8.60 -0.49
N TYR A 94 20.62 -7.41 -0.80
CA TYR A 94 21.45 -6.47 -1.51
C TYR A 94 22.38 -5.66 -0.61
N ASP A 95 22.28 -5.86 0.64
CA ASP A 95 23.13 -5.14 1.61
C ASP A 95 24.48 -5.81 1.88
#